data_bdd8e6c99b5a16e3f55eb9dae6f1bd5a
#
_entry.id   bdd8e6c99b5a16e3f55eb9dae6f1bd5a
#
_cell.length_a   1.000
_cell.length_b   1.000
_cell.length_c   1.000
_cell.angle_alpha   90.00
_cell.angle_beta   90.00
_cell.angle_gamma   90.00
#
_symmetry.space_group_name_H-M   'P 1'
#
loop_
_entity.id
_entity.type
_entity.pdbx_description
1 polymer ?
#
loop_
_entity_poly.entity_id
_entity_poly.type
_entity_poly.pdbx_seq_one_letter_code
_entity_poly.pdbx_strand_id
1 'polypeptide(L)'
;MVLRSEKMIAIAYSNSSIASNNIAKKIKEIGIPSWAKMYEFDEDEIDLPLDTVSEEQIIVLSKHKSAAGTKSFTTHSLGNFDKAEYGGKEKPLVNSMPLIQTNLLRGLATNNNSDHLVCFEVTHHGPFTNKSVCFIELGSSEDEWKQEASAEIIANVVTKNTNK
;
A
#
# COMPACT_ATOMS: atom_id res chain seq x y z
N MET A 1 -19.22 -28.97 4.34
CA MET A 1 -18.09 -28.21 3.76
C MET A 1 -18.51 -26.75 3.77
N VAL A 2 -18.08 -25.98 4.77
CA VAL A 2 -18.39 -24.56 4.86
C VAL A 2 -17.47 -23.86 3.85
N LEU A 3 -18.02 -23.36 2.75
CA LEU A 3 -17.33 -22.45 1.85
C LEU A 3 -16.98 -21.20 2.69
N ARG A 4 -15.70 -21.07 3.07
CA ARG A 4 -15.20 -19.77 3.55
C ARG A 4 -15.40 -18.81 2.39
N SER A 5 -16.33 -17.86 2.52
CA SER A 5 -16.38 -16.71 1.63
C SER A 5 -15.00 -16.05 1.74
N GLU A 6 -14.28 -15.98 0.64
CA GLU A 6 -13.03 -15.23 0.58
C GLU A 6 -13.35 -13.81 1.07
N LYS A 7 -12.66 -13.36 2.13
CA LYS A 7 -12.87 -12.02 2.65
C LYS A 7 -12.37 -11.03 1.62
N MET A 8 -13.24 -10.12 1.20
CA MET A 8 -12.87 -9.00 0.33
C MET A 8 -11.81 -8.14 1.01
N ILE A 9 -10.84 -7.68 0.24
CA ILE A 9 -9.78 -6.76 0.67
C ILE A 9 -10.01 -5.42 -0.02
N ALA A 10 -9.94 -4.33 0.73
CA ALA A 10 -9.95 -3.01 0.14
C ALA A 10 -8.57 -2.66 -0.41
N ILE A 11 -8.54 -2.02 -1.57
CA ILE A 11 -7.37 -1.33 -2.11
C ILE A 11 -7.70 0.15 -2.07
N ALA A 12 -7.08 0.88 -1.13
CA ALA A 12 -7.29 2.32 -0.95
C ALA A 12 -6.17 3.10 -1.64
N TYR A 13 -6.51 4.23 -2.25
CA TYR A 13 -5.55 5.10 -2.89
C TYR A 13 -5.98 6.57 -2.84
N SER A 14 -4.97 7.46 -2.90
CA SER A 14 -5.15 8.91 -2.99
C SER A 14 -5.03 9.37 -4.44
N ASN A 15 -6.03 10.11 -4.92
CA ASN A 15 -5.96 10.72 -6.25
C ASN A 15 -5.07 11.98 -6.29
N SER A 16 -4.80 12.58 -5.13
CA SER A 16 -3.89 13.72 -4.99
C SER A 16 -2.42 13.32 -5.02
N SER A 17 -2.09 12.04 -4.80
CA SER A 17 -0.74 11.52 -4.81
C SER A 17 -0.38 10.90 -6.17
N ILE A 18 0.72 11.37 -6.76
CA ILE A 18 1.18 10.90 -8.09
C ILE A 18 1.42 9.38 -8.09
N ALA A 19 2.19 8.87 -7.13
CA ALA A 19 2.51 7.44 -7.07
C ALA A 19 1.27 6.59 -6.83
N SER A 20 0.47 6.94 -5.83
CA SER A 20 -0.76 6.24 -5.46
C SER A 20 -1.73 6.15 -6.64
N ASN A 21 -1.97 7.28 -7.31
CA ASN A 21 -2.87 7.36 -8.45
C ASN A 21 -2.34 6.58 -9.68
N ASN A 22 -1.03 6.64 -9.96
CA ASN A 22 -0.41 5.90 -11.06
C ASN A 22 -0.53 4.38 -10.84
N ILE A 23 -0.28 3.89 -9.63
CA ILE A 23 -0.44 2.47 -9.29
C ILE A 23 -1.91 2.06 -9.45
N ALA A 24 -2.85 2.87 -8.91
CA ALA A 24 -4.28 2.60 -9.01
C ALA A 24 -4.76 2.56 -10.48
N LYS A 25 -4.27 3.47 -11.32
CA LYS A 25 -4.55 3.46 -12.76
C LYS A 25 -4.09 2.16 -13.41
N LYS A 26 -2.87 1.69 -13.10
CA LYS A 26 -2.35 0.42 -13.64
C LYS A 26 -3.17 -0.79 -13.15
N ILE A 27 -3.62 -0.81 -11.90
CA ILE A 27 -4.54 -1.86 -11.42
C ILE A 27 -5.85 -1.86 -12.20
N LYS A 28 -6.43 -0.69 -12.48
CA LYS A 28 -7.65 -0.56 -13.28
C LYS A 28 -7.45 -1.04 -14.73
N GLU A 29 -6.28 -0.75 -15.33
CA GLU A 29 -5.90 -1.21 -16.68
C GLU A 29 -5.72 -2.75 -16.74
N ILE A 30 -5.09 -3.36 -15.73
CA ILE A 30 -4.91 -4.82 -15.63
C ILE A 30 -6.25 -5.52 -15.36
N GLY A 31 -7.11 -4.90 -14.59
CA GLY A 31 -8.38 -5.42 -14.08
C GLY A 31 -8.37 -5.61 -12.57
N ILE A 32 -9.38 -5.05 -11.90
CA ILE A 32 -9.54 -5.19 -10.45
C ILE A 32 -9.84 -6.65 -10.13
N PRO A 33 -9.05 -7.30 -9.23
CA PRO A 33 -9.30 -8.70 -8.88
C PRO A 33 -10.67 -8.92 -8.22
N SER A 34 -11.28 -10.08 -8.45
CA SER A 34 -12.59 -10.42 -7.87
C SER A 34 -12.63 -10.45 -6.34
N TRP A 35 -11.47 -10.58 -5.68
CA TRP A 35 -11.33 -10.56 -4.23
C TRP A 35 -11.11 -9.15 -3.66
N ALA A 36 -11.01 -8.10 -4.52
CA ALA A 36 -10.69 -6.75 -4.08
C ALA A 36 -11.78 -5.75 -4.47
N LYS A 37 -11.87 -4.68 -3.68
CA LYS A 37 -12.64 -3.48 -3.98
C LYS A 37 -11.76 -2.25 -3.85
N MET A 38 -11.79 -1.38 -4.86
CA MET A 38 -10.99 -0.16 -4.85
C MET A 38 -11.76 1.02 -4.26
N TYR A 39 -11.06 1.84 -3.48
CA TYR A 39 -11.55 3.07 -2.87
C TYR A 39 -10.63 4.23 -3.18
N GLU A 40 -11.21 5.27 -3.75
CA GLU A 40 -10.54 6.53 -4.10
C GLU A 40 -10.81 7.59 -3.04
N PHE A 41 -9.78 8.32 -2.67
CA PHE A 41 -9.85 9.41 -1.71
C PHE A 41 -9.09 10.63 -2.24
N ASP A 42 -9.46 11.82 -1.76
CA ASP A 42 -8.81 13.08 -2.09
C ASP A 42 -7.69 13.44 -1.10
N GLU A 43 -7.75 12.86 0.11
CA GLU A 43 -6.79 13.08 1.20
C GLU A 43 -5.42 12.47 0.88
N ASP A 44 -4.35 12.98 1.50
CA ASP A 44 -3.01 12.35 1.45
C ASP A 44 -3.03 10.97 2.13
N GLU A 45 -2.15 10.07 1.73
CA GLU A 45 -2.14 8.68 2.18
C GLU A 45 -2.05 8.53 3.71
N ILE A 46 -1.42 9.49 4.39
CA ILE A 46 -1.28 9.48 5.85
C ILE A 46 -2.55 9.92 6.61
N ASP A 47 -3.54 10.46 5.89
CA ASP A 47 -4.79 11.02 6.45
C ASP A 47 -6.05 10.35 5.86
N LEU A 48 -5.91 9.25 5.13
CA LEU A 48 -7.04 8.55 4.50
C LEU A 48 -8.10 8.15 5.54
N PRO A 49 -9.40 8.41 5.27
CA PRO A 49 -10.49 8.06 6.17
C PRO A 49 -10.84 6.56 6.11
N LEU A 50 -9.88 5.69 6.44
CA LEU A 50 -9.96 4.23 6.27
C LEU A 50 -11.11 3.58 7.04
N ASP A 51 -11.64 4.22 8.10
CA ASP A 51 -12.80 3.71 8.83
C ASP A 51 -14.10 3.77 8.00
N THR A 52 -14.14 4.54 6.91
CA THR A 52 -15.29 4.61 5.97
C THR A 52 -15.34 3.43 5.00
N VAL A 53 -14.25 2.69 4.85
CA VAL A 53 -14.14 1.50 4.00
C VAL A 53 -14.91 0.35 4.64
N SER A 54 -15.63 -0.48 3.87
CA SER A 54 -16.45 -1.58 4.42
C SER A 54 -15.62 -2.82 4.80
N GLU A 55 -14.49 -3.04 4.16
CA GLU A 55 -13.63 -4.19 4.37
C GLU A 55 -12.78 -4.04 5.64
N GLU A 56 -12.47 -5.17 6.29
CA GLU A 56 -11.64 -5.24 7.50
C GLU A 56 -10.12 -5.25 7.19
N GLN A 57 -9.75 -5.56 5.96
CA GLN A 57 -8.37 -5.62 5.49
C GLN A 57 -8.17 -4.63 4.35
N ILE A 58 -7.14 -3.80 4.46
CA ILE A 58 -6.90 -2.69 3.53
C ILE A 58 -5.44 -2.68 3.09
N ILE A 59 -5.22 -2.71 1.78
CA ILE A 59 -3.92 -2.39 1.16
C ILE A 59 -3.99 -0.94 0.72
N VAL A 60 -3.06 -0.11 1.18
CA VAL A 60 -2.94 1.28 0.74
C VAL A 60 -1.84 1.40 -0.28
N LEU A 61 -2.17 1.95 -1.45
CA LEU A 61 -1.20 2.32 -2.47
C LEU A 61 -0.62 3.70 -2.12
N SER A 62 0.71 3.81 -2.07
CA SER A 62 1.34 5.01 -1.52
C SER A 62 2.64 5.39 -2.20
N LYS A 63 3.16 6.54 -1.80
CA LYS A 63 4.49 7.05 -2.13
C LYS A 63 5.43 6.88 -0.95
N HIS A 64 6.60 6.31 -1.18
CA HIS A 64 7.74 6.46 -0.26
C HIS A 64 8.50 7.74 -0.58
N LYS A 65 8.87 8.52 0.44
CA LYS A 65 9.67 9.74 0.28
C LYS A 65 10.94 9.65 1.13
N SER A 66 12.09 9.77 0.50
CA SER A 66 13.38 9.72 1.18
C SER A 66 14.34 10.80 0.67
N ALA A 67 15.01 11.49 1.59
CA ALA A 67 16.05 12.46 1.26
C ALA A 67 17.27 11.83 0.57
N ALA A 68 17.50 10.52 0.77
CA ALA A 68 18.57 9.79 0.10
C ALA A 68 18.32 9.58 -1.40
N GLY A 69 17.09 9.75 -1.89
CA GLY A 69 16.73 9.58 -3.29
C GLY A 69 16.89 8.15 -3.82
N THR A 70 17.05 7.16 -2.96
CA THR A 70 17.20 5.76 -3.37
C THR A 70 15.89 5.24 -3.95
N LYS A 71 15.89 4.81 -5.19
CA LYS A 71 14.74 4.16 -5.81
C LYS A 71 14.33 2.93 -5.02
N SER A 72 13.06 2.79 -4.71
CA SER A 72 12.60 1.71 -3.85
C SER A 72 11.15 1.29 -4.08
N PHE A 73 10.90 0.01 -3.86
CA PHE A 73 9.59 -0.55 -3.60
C PHE A 73 9.57 -0.99 -2.15
N THR A 74 8.64 -0.47 -1.39
CA THR A 74 8.58 -0.74 0.04
C THR A 74 7.21 -1.22 0.49
N THR A 75 7.17 -1.86 1.65
CA THR A 75 5.94 -2.22 2.35
C THR A 75 6.15 -2.08 3.84
N HIS A 76 5.14 -1.62 4.57
CA HIS A 76 5.19 -1.47 6.02
C HIS A 76 3.81 -1.52 6.66
N SER A 77 3.80 -1.71 7.98
CA SER A 77 2.65 -1.56 8.85
C SER A 77 2.57 -0.14 9.40
N LEU A 78 1.40 0.25 9.89
CA LEU A 78 1.11 1.59 10.38
C LEU A 78 1.17 1.71 11.90
N GLY A 79 1.47 2.91 12.36
CA GLY A 79 1.39 3.32 13.75
C GLY A 79 2.57 4.14 14.20
N ASN A 80 2.41 4.82 15.32
CA ASN A 80 3.43 5.66 15.90
C ASN A 80 3.88 5.06 17.24
N PHE A 81 5.20 4.94 17.44
CA PHE A 81 5.76 4.46 18.72
C PHE A 81 5.78 5.56 19.78
N ASP A 82 5.72 6.82 19.37
CA ASP A 82 5.68 7.99 20.24
C ASP A 82 4.76 9.06 19.63
N LYS A 83 5.29 10.19 19.17
CA LYS A 83 4.52 11.29 18.60
C LYS A 83 3.98 10.96 17.21
N ALA A 84 2.80 11.48 16.89
CA ALA A 84 2.16 11.35 15.58
C ALA A 84 2.56 12.53 14.67
N GLU A 85 3.83 12.63 14.29
CA GLU A 85 4.34 13.73 13.45
C GLU A 85 3.84 13.66 12.00
N TYR A 86 3.47 12.46 11.54
CA TYR A 86 2.98 12.20 10.19
C TYR A 86 1.65 11.45 10.21
N GLY A 87 0.63 12.09 10.78
CA GLY A 87 -0.71 11.54 10.85
C GLY A 87 -0.91 10.41 11.87
N GLY A 88 -2.16 10.01 12.06
CA GLY A 88 -2.54 8.96 13.01
C GLY A 88 -2.69 9.48 14.45
N LYS A 89 -2.38 8.63 15.41
CA LYS A 89 -2.44 8.92 16.86
C LYS A 89 -1.09 8.65 17.52
N GLU A 90 -0.80 9.34 18.62
CA GLU A 90 0.38 9.08 19.44
C GLU A 90 0.32 7.68 20.06
N LYS A 91 1.38 6.90 19.91
CA LYS A 91 1.64 5.58 20.50
C LYS A 91 0.84 4.38 20.00
N PRO A 92 -0.46 4.44 19.56
CA PRO A 92 -1.11 3.23 19.11
C PRO A 92 -0.57 2.73 17.77
N LEU A 93 -0.44 1.41 17.68
CA LEU A 93 -0.16 0.70 16.44
C LEU A 93 -1.47 0.28 15.78
N VAL A 94 -1.49 0.22 14.46
CA VAL A 94 -2.61 -0.31 13.67
C VAL A 94 -2.40 -1.81 13.48
N ASN A 95 -3.49 -2.58 13.43
CA ASN A 95 -3.42 -4.02 13.15
C ASN A 95 -2.71 -4.27 11.81
N SER A 96 -1.69 -5.10 11.82
CA SER A 96 -0.93 -5.45 10.64
C SER A 96 -1.55 -6.60 9.83
N MET A 97 -1.10 -6.77 8.59
CA MET A 97 -1.46 -7.88 7.70
C MET A 97 -0.21 -8.68 7.30
N PRO A 98 0.44 -9.40 8.23
CA PRO A 98 1.79 -9.92 8.02
C PRO A 98 1.90 -10.92 6.86
N LEU A 99 0.88 -11.74 6.62
CA LEU A 99 0.89 -12.68 5.50
C LEU A 99 0.80 -11.95 4.15
N ILE A 100 -0.16 -11.04 4.01
CA ILE A 100 -0.31 -10.25 2.78
C ILE A 100 0.94 -9.41 2.54
N GLN A 101 1.44 -8.75 3.56
CA GLN A 101 2.63 -7.91 3.49
C GLN A 101 3.88 -8.69 3.08
N THR A 102 4.06 -9.91 3.60
CA THR A 102 5.14 -10.81 3.18
C THR A 102 4.99 -11.22 1.72
N ASN A 103 3.77 -11.52 1.27
CA ASN A 103 3.51 -11.90 -0.12
C ASN A 103 3.76 -10.71 -1.07
N LEU A 104 3.36 -9.51 -0.69
CA LEU A 104 3.64 -8.28 -1.45
C LEU A 104 5.16 -8.07 -1.57
N LEU A 105 5.90 -8.14 -0.46
CA LEU A 105 7.36 -7.98 -0.46
C LEU A 105 8.06 -9.01 -1.36
N ARG A 106 7.69 -10.28 -1.24
CA ARG A 106 8.23 -11.35 -2.10
C ARG A 106 7.85 -11.14 -3.56
N GLY A 107 6.61 -10.73 -3.82
CA GLY A 107 6.14 -10.40 -5.16
C GLY A 107 6.95 -9.26 -5.78
N LEU A 108 7.21 -8.19 -5.03
CA LEU A 108 8.08 -7.09 -5.46
C LEU A 108 9.49 -7.59 -5.78
N ALA A 109 10.11 -8.36 -4.88
CA ALA A 109 11.46 -8.89 -5.10
C ALA A 109 11.55 -9.80 -6.34
N THR A 110 10.51 -10.61 -6.59
CA THR A 110 10.49 -11.54 -7.74
C THR A 110 10.23 -10.84 -9.08
N ASN A 111 9.40 -9.80 -9.08
CA ASN A 111 9.00 -9.08 -10.30
C ASN A 111 9.82 -7.81 -10.56
N ASN A 112 10.73 -7.45 -9.66
CA ASN A 112 11.60 -6.30 -9.84
C ASN A 112 12.65 -6.59 -10.93
N ASN A 113 12.47 -5.97 -12.08
CA ASN A 113 13.40 -6.00 -13.22
C ASN A 113 14.13 -4.67 -13.40
N SER A 114 14.16 -3.84 -12.36
CA SER A 114 14.75 -2.51 -12.32
C SER A 114 15.84 -2.39 -11.25
N ASP A 115 16.38 -1.21 -11.07
CA ASP A 115 17.38 -0.90 -10.04
C ASP A 115 16.78 -0.49 -8.67
N HIS A 116 15.48 -0.67 -8.47
CA HIS A 116 14.83 -0.35 -7.21
C HIS A 116 15.26 -1.32 -6.10
N LEU A 117 15.56 -0.77 -4.94
CA LEU A 117 15.69 -1.52 -3.71
C LEU A 117 14.32 -2.05 -3.26
N VAL A 118 14.22 -3.32 -2.94
CA VAL A 118 13.00 -3.88 -2.34
C VAL A 118 13.23 -4.10 -0.86
N CYS A 119 12.47 -3.42 -0.01
CA CYS A 119 12.66 -3.53 1.44
C CYS A 119 11.36 -3.43 2.24
N PHE A 120 11.44 -3.96 3.46
CA PHE A 120 10.45 -3.79 4.49
C PHE A 120 10.85 -2.59 5.35
N GLU A 121 9.94 -1.63 5.53
CA GLU A 121 10.19 -0.49 6.39
C GLU A 121 9.70 -0.73 7.82
N VAL A 122 10.29 -0.02 8.76
CA VAL A 122 9.78 0.01 10.13
C VAL A 122 8.35 0.57 10.14
N THR A 123 7.54 0.11 11.09
CA THR A 123 6.20 0.65 11.34
C THR A 123 6.29 2.13 11.65
N HIS A 124 5.57 2.97 10.93
CA HIS A 124 5.55 4.41 11.14
C HIS A 124 4.27 5.04 10.58
N HIS A 125 4.03 6.31 10.88
CA HIS A 125 2.96 7.22 10.47
C HIS A 125 1.50 6.70 10.56
N GLY A 126 0.56 7.58 10.16
CA GLY A 126 -0.88 7.31 10.04
C GLY A 126 -1.32 6.70 8.70
N PRO A 127 -2.63 6.64 8.50
CA PRO A 127 -3.68 7.02 9.44
C PRO A 127 -3.89 6.00 10.57
N PHE A 128 -4.60 6.40 11.64
CA PHE A 128 -5.04 5.47 12.66
C PHE A 128 -6.41 4.90 12.30
N THR A 129 -6.54 3.58 12.39
CA THR A 129 -7.81 2.85 12.23
C THR A 129 -7.81 1.58 13.07
N ASN A 130 -8.97 1.03 13.38
CA ASN A 130 -9.11 -0.27 14.03
C ASN A 130 -9.05 -1.46 13.06
N LYS A 131 -8.99 -1.19 11.75
CA LYS A 131 -8.87 -2.19 10.69
C LYS A 131 -7.44 -2.70 10.56
N SER A 132 -7.27 -3.78 9.79
CA SER A 132 -5.94 -4.31 9.47
C SER A 132 -5.43 -3.67 8.18
N VAL A 133 -4.24 -3.05 8.23
CA VAL A 133 -3.71 -2.25 7.12
C VAL A 133 -2.26 -2.59 6.83
N CYS A 134 -1.89 -2.58 5.55
CA CYS A 134 -0.50 -2.46 5.11
C CYS A 134 -0.39 -1.47 3.96
N PHE A 135 0.76 -0.82 3.88
CA PHE A 135 1.15 0.05 2.79
C PHE A 135 2.04 -0.69 1.80
N ILE A 136 1.89 -0.38 0.53
CA ILE A 136 2.82 -0.73 -0.55
C ILE A 136 3.14 0.54 -1.31
N GLU A 137 4.42 0.85 -1.50
CA GLU A 137 4.87 2.16 -1.88
C GLU A 137 5.88 2.16 -3.02
N LEU A 138 5.81 3.21 -3.83
CA LEU A 138 6.78 3.56 -4.86
C LEU A 138 7.64 4.73 -4.38
N GLY A 139 8.94 4.57 -4.35
CA GLY A 139 9.88 5.59 -3.89
C GLY A 139 11.08 5.79 -4.77
N SER A 140 11.77 6.89 -4.51
CA SER A 140 11.57 7.77 -3.35
C SER A 140 11.55 9.26 -3.70
N SER A 141 11.30 9.60 -4.96
CA SER A 141 11.24 10.98 -5.45
C SER A 141 10.08 11.17 -6.43
N GLU A 142 9.76 12.42 -6.72
CA GLU A 142 8.70 12.75 -7.68
C GLU A 142 8.96 12.19 -9.07
N ASP A 143 10.23 12.11 -9.50
CA ASP A 143 10.60 11.52 -10.79
C ASP A 143 10.29 10.02 -10.81
N GLU A 144 10.52 9.31 -9.69
CA GLU A 144 10.17 7.89 -9.56
C GLU A 144 8.65 7.68 -9.48
N TRP A 145 7.91 8.55 -8.78
CA TRP A 145 6.45 8.44 -8.66
C TRP A 145 5.74 8.58 -10.02
N LYS A 146 6.36 9.27 -10.99
CA LYS A 146 5.87 9.43 -12.37
C LYS A 146 6.18 8.25 -13.28
N GLN A 147 7.01 7.29 -12.85
CA GLN A 147 7.42 6.14 -13.67
C GLN A 147 6.31 5.12 -13.81
N GLU A 148 5.66 5.08 -14.97
CA GLU A 148 4.57 4.13 -15.24
C GLU A 148 5.03 2.67 -15.14
N ALA A 149 6.24 2.35 -15.59
CA ALA A 149 6.78 1.00 -15.51
C ALA A 149 6.95 0.52 -14.07
N SER A 150 7.38 1.39 -13.15
CA SER A 150 7.50 1.09 -11.72
C SER A 150 6.12 0.91 -11.07
N ALA A 151 5.17 1.78 -11.41
CA ALA A 151 3.78 1.64 -10.96
C ALA A 151 3.15 0.33 -11.45
N GLU A 152 3.45 -0.12 -12.68
CA GLU A 152 2.96 -1.38 -13.24
C GLU A 152 3.53 -2.60 -12.51
N ILE A 153 4.78 -2.57 -12.06
CA ILE A 153 5.36 -3.65 -11.23
C ILE A 153 4.53 -3.81 -9.95
N ILE A 154 4.28 -2.72 -9.22
CA ILE A 154 3.47 -2.76 -7.99
C ILE A 154 2.05 -3.25 -8.30
N ALA A 155 1.41 -2.72 -9.34
CA ALA A 155 0.06 -3.11 -9.73
C ALA A 155 -0.05 -4.61 -10.05
N ASN A 156 0.91 -5.17 -10.78
CA ASN A 156 0.99 -6.61 -11.05
C ASN A 156 1.16 -7.43 -9.77
N VAL A 157 1.98 -6.97 -8.83
CA VAL A 157 2.18 -7.64 -7.53
C VAL A 157 0.90 -7.63 -6.72
N VAL A 158 0.24 -6.49 -6.60
CA VAL A 158 -1.03 -6.36 -5.86
C VAL A 158 -2.09 -7.26 -6.47
N THR A 159 -2.25 -7.26 -7.80
CA THR A 159 -3.33 -8.02 -8.46
C THR A 159 -3.11 -9.54 -8.46
N LYS A 160 -1.87 -10.01 -8.45
CA LYS A 160 -1.54 -11.45 -8.65
C LYS A 160 -1.19 -12.21 -7.36
N ASN A 161 -0.70 -11.52 -6.30
CA ASN A 161 0.01 -12.19 -5.21
C ASN A 161 -0.66 -12.12 -3.82
N THR A 162 -1.84 -11.57 -3.68
CA THR A 162 -2.44 -11.32 -2.35
C THR A 162 -3.25 -12.48 -1.77
N ASN A 163 -3.60 -13.49 -2.55
CA ASN A 163 -4.50 -14.58 -2.14
C ASN A 163 -3.86 -15.99 -2.12
N LYS A 164 -2.54 -16.10 -1.97
CA LYS A 164 -1.92 -17.44 -1.87
C LYS A 164 -1.25 -17.65 -0.52
#